data_4cfe795574fd1f85558fbe14db755825
#
_entry.id   4cfe795574fd1f85558fbe14db755825
#
_cell.length_a   1.000
_cell.length_b   1.000
_cell.length_c   1.000
_cell.angle_alpha   90.00
_cell.angle_beta   90.00
_cell.angle_gamma   90.00
#
_symmetry.space_group_name_H-M   'P 1'
#
loop_
_entity.id
_entity.type
_entity.pdbx_description
1 polymer ?
#
loop_
_entity_poly.entity_id
_entity_poly.type
_entity_poly.pdbx_seq_one_letter_code
_entity_poly.pdbx_strand_id
1 'polypeptide(L)'
;DYIWRVSDTSAILSDLNFDIQSSDVQQFNIGFSHLVWPNLSYYIGNRYLKRVRVLDEEGSSSFVFAATYVLDPRYTIVFAQEYDFDYGVSVRSDITLLRRYHRMYYGLTFSNDESLDRQAVVFSIWPQGLPEMGMGQKRYTGLTGPAEY
;
A
#
# COMPACT_ATOMS: atom_id res chain seq x y z
N ASP A 1 -8.87 -3.07 -12.59
CA ASP A 1 -8.08 -3.86 -11.61
C ASP A 1 -8.11 -5.32 -12.02
N TYR A 2 -6.98 -5.98 -12.02
CA TYR A 2 -6.87 -7.39 -12.35
C TYR A 2 -6.01 -8.11 -11.29
N ILE A 3 -6.52 -9.23 -10.77
CA ILE A 3 -5.82 -10.08 -9.80
C ILE A 3 -5.68 -11.47 -10.40
N TRP A 4 -4.44 -11.89 -10.64
CA TRP A 4 -4.14 -13.23 -11.12
C TRP A 4 -3.47 -14.05 -10.03
N ARG A 5 -4.19 -15.05 -9.52
CA ARG A 5 -3.64 -16.02 -8.57
C ARG A 5 -2.75 -17.01 -9.32
N VAL A 6 -1.44 -16.92 -9.08
CA VAL A 6 -0.43 -17.80 -9.66
C VAL A 6 -0.35 -19.12 -8.89
N SER A 7 -0.56 -19.04 -7.57
CA SER A 7 -0.61 -20.18 -6.65
C SER A 7 -1.48 -19.84 -5.44
N ASP A 8 -1.66 -20.81 -4.52
CA ASP A 8 -2.37 -20.60 -3.25
C ASP A 8 -1.70 -19.51 -2.37
N THR A 9 -0.41 -19.26 -2.59
CA THR A 9 0.39 -18.33 -1.81
C THR A 9 0.87 -17.11 -2.59
N SER A 10 0.58 -17.03 -3.90
CA SER A 10 1.14 -15.98 -4.77
C SER A 10 0.10 -15.40 -5.70
N ALA A 11 0.08 -14.08 -5.83
CA ALA A 11 -0.78 -13.36 -6.75
C ALA A 11 -0.03 -12.24 -7.46
N ILE A 12 -0.36 -12.02 -8.72
CA ILE A 12 0.01 -10.84 -9.49
C ILE A 12 -1.21 -9.91 -9.53
N LEU A 13 -0.94 -8.65 -9.32
CA LEU A 13 -1.95 -7.61 -9.28
C LEU A 13 -1.60 -6.56 -10.31
N SER A 14 -2.56 -6.17 -11.11
CA SER A 14 -2.36 -5.07 -12.03
C SER A 14 -3.58 -4.16 -12.06
N ASP A 15 -3.31 -2.90 -12.19
CA ASP A 15 -4.30 -1.85 -12.36
C ASP A 15 -3.87 -0.95 -13.51
N LEU A 16 -4.78 -0.68 -14.42
CA LEU A 16 -4.58 0.16 -15.59
C LEU A 16 -5.69 1.18 -15.66
N ASN A 17 -5.32 2.45 -15.67
CA ASN A 17 -6.22 3.55 -15.97
C ASN A 17 -5.87 4.13 -17.35
N PHE A 18 -6.81 3.97 -18.27
CA PHE A 18 -6.68 4.42 -19.66
C PHE A 18 -7.69 5.52 -19.95
N ASP A 19 -7.20 6.65 -20.43
CA ASP A 19 -8.07 7.75 -20.88
C ASP A 19 -8.46 7.54 -22.35
N ILE A 20 -9.74 7.32 -22.59
CA ILE A 20 -10.30 7.08 -23.92
C ILE A 20 -10.25 8.34 -24.79
N GLN A 21 -10.32 9.54 -24.18
CA GLN A 21 -10.34 10.79 -24.92
C GLN A 21 -8.95 11.15 -25.46
N SER A 22 -7.91 10.94 -24.67
CA SER A 22 -6.52 11.18 -25.07
C SER A 22 -5.86 9.97 -25.70
N SER A 23 -6.51 8.81 -25.69
CA SER A 23 -5.96 7.51 -26.12
C SER A 23 -4.64 7.17 -25.43
N ASP A 24 -4.53 7.45 -24.14
CA ASP A 24 -3.29 7.42 -23.41
C ASP A 24 -3.41 6.70 -22.06
N VAL A 25 -2.34 6.02 -21.64
CA VAL A 25 -2.24 5.38 -20.32
C VAL A 25 -1.90 6.45 -19.29
N GLN A 26 -2.81 6.73 -18.38
CA GLN A 26 -2.60 7.71 -17.30
C GLN A 26 -1.91 7.09 -16.10
N GLN A 27 -2.26 5.85 -15.78
CA GLN A 27 -1.71 5.14 -14.64
C GLN A 27 -1.57 3.66 -14.96
N PHE A 28 -0.45 3.09 -14.58
CA PHE A 28 -0.23 1.65 -14.64
C PHE A 28 0.44 1.19 -13.34
N ASN A 29 -0.16 0.22 -12.69
CA ASN A 29 0.40 -0.42 -11.51
C ASN A 29 0.53 -1.91 -11.78
N ILE A 30 1.66 -2.49 -11.44
CA ILE A 30 1.86 -3.94 -11.43
C ILE A 30 2.57 -4.33 -10.15
N GLY A 31 2.13 -5.42 -9.53
CA GLY A 31 2.74 -5.90 -8.32
C GLY A 31 2.60 -7.40 -8.15
N PHE A 32 3.44 -7.93 -7.29
CA PHE A 32 3.49 -9.31 -6.90
C PHE A 32 3.34 -9.42 -5.39
N SER A 33 2.40 -10.24 -4.95
CA SER A 33 2.18 -10.56 -3.54
C SER A 33 2.50 -12.03 -3.28
N HIS A 34 3.20 -12.32 -2.19
CA HIS A 34 3.57 -13.66 -1.81
C HIS A 34 3.46 -13.88 -0.30
N LEU A 35 2.83 -15.00 0.08
CA LEU A 35 2.77 -15.49 1.45
C LEU A 35 3.94 -16.45 1.69
N VAL A 36 4.98 -15.99 2.39
CA VAL A 36 6.19 -16.77 2.68
C VAL A 36 5.91 -17.83 3.74
N TRP A 37 5.25 -17.41 4.81
CA TRP A 37 4.78 -18.24 5.92
C TRP A 37 3.35 -17.84 6.28
N PRO A 38 2.59 -18.65 7.02
CA PRO A 38 1.22 -18.31 7.40
C PRO A 38 1.06 -16.95 8.09
N ASN A 39 2.15 -16.43 8.67
CA ASN A 39 2.18 -15.16 9.40
C ASN A 39 3.04 -14.08 8.73
N LEU A 40 3.66 -14.34 7.57
CA LEU A 40 4.50 -13.38 6.87
C LEU A 40 4.15 -13.34 5.39
N SER A 41 3.70 -12.20 4.93
CA SER A 41 3.51 -11.89 3.51
C SER A 41 4.27 -10.64 3.10
N TYR A 42 4.62 -10.55 1.83
CA TYR A 42 5.16 -9.34 1.25
C TYR A 42 4.49 -9.01 -0.08
N TYR A 43 4.57 -7.75 -0.43
CA TYR A 43 4.15 -7.20 -1.71
C TYR A 43 5.30 -6.37 -2.29
N ILE A 44 5.52 -6.54 -3.58
CA ILE A 44 6.46 -5.74 -4.36
C ILE A 44 5.71 -5.25 -5.57
N GLY A 45 5.73 -3.95 -5.83
CA GLY A 45 5.04 -3.37 -6.96
C GLY A 45 5.78 -2.19 -7.58
N ASN A 46 5.42 -1.91 -8.82
CA ASN A 46 5.81 -0.70 -9.52
C ASN A 46 4.55 0.09 -9.84
N ARG A 47 4.59 1.38 -9.58
CA ARG A 47 3.55 2.34 -9.93
C ARG A 47 4.12 3.31 -10.95
N TYR A 48 3.43 3.45 -12.05
CA TYR A 48 3.69 4.45 -13.05
C TYR A 48 2.52 5.42 -13.14
N LEU A 49 2.80 6.71 -13.00
CA LEU A 49 1.87 7.81 -13.21
C LEU A 49 2.39 8.67 -14.37
N LYS A 50 1.55 8.88 -15.38
CA LYS A 50 1.91 9.74 -16.48
C LYS A 50 1.84 11.20 -16.07
N ARG A 51 2.79 11.99 -16.58
CA ARG A 51 2.78 13.45 -16.46
C ARG A 51 1.52 14.04 -17.13
N VAL A 52 0.72 14.77 -16.36
CA VAL A 52 -0.43 15.51 -16.88
C VAL A 52 0.02 16.95 -17.18
N ARG A 53 0.26 17.26 -18.44
CA ARG A 53 0.74 18.58 -18.91
C ARG A 53 -0.11 19.77 -18.47
N VAL A 54 -1.41 19.55 -18.21
CA VAL A 54 -2.36 20.63 -17.88
C VAL A 54 -2.20 21.13 -16.43
N LEU A 55 -1.66 20.29 -15.55
CA LEU A 55 -1.52 20.59 -14.11
C LEU A 55 -0.06 20.83 -13.69
N ASP A 56 0.89 20.76 -14.63
CA ASP A 56 2.34 20.83 -14.38
C ASP A 56 2.85 19.77 -13.38
N GLU A 57 2.06 18.70 -13.18
CA GLU A 57 2.43 17.56 -12.37
C GLU A 57 3.40 16.67 -13.15
N GLU A 58 4.58 16.45 -12.57
CA GLU A 58 5.58 15.55 -13.14
C GLU A 58 5.09 14.10 -13.04
N GLY A 59 5.29 13.32 -14.12
CA GLY A 59 5.07 11.88 -14.07
C GLY A 59 5.99 11.26 -13.01
N SER A 60 5.55 10.19 -12.38
CA SER A 60 6.30 9.50 -11.34
C SER A 60 6.35 8.01 -11.63
N SER A 61 7.54 7.43 -11.49
CA SER A 61 7.74 5.99 -11.51
C SER A 61 8.27 5.56 -10.15
N SER A 62 7.44 4.89 -9.37
CA SER A 62 7.80 4.50 -8.02
C SER A 62 7.78 2.99 -7.82
N PHE A 63 8.70 2.51 -7.00
CA PHE A 63 8.74 1.15 -6.50
C PHE A 63 8.13 1.12 -5.10
N VAL A 64 7.21 0.18 -4.89
CA VAL A 64 6.54 -0.01 -3.61
C VAL A 64 6.90 -1.39 -3.06
N PHE A 65 7.40 -1.41 -1.85
CA PHE A 65 7.58 -2.63 -1.07
C PHE A 65 6.71 -2.57 0.18
N ALA A 66 6.01 -3.64 0.48
CA ALA A 66 5.30 -3.78 1.75
C ALA A 66 5.48 -5.18 2.32
N ALA A 67 5.59 -5.28 3.64
CA ALA A 67 5.65 -6.54 4.35
C ALA A 67 4.67 -6.52 5.52
N THR A 68 3.95 -7.62 5.69
CA THR A 68 2.98 -7.80 6.76
C THR A 68 3.38 -9.00 7.60
N TYR A 69 3.56 -8.78 8.90
CA TYR A 69 3.89 -9.82 9.85
C TYR A 69 2.84 -9.90 10.96
N VAL A 70 2.15 -11.03 11.03
CA VAL A 70 1.16 -11.34 12.08
C VAL A 70 1.90 -11.90 13.28
N LEU A 71 2.03 -11.11 14.35
CA LEU A 71 2.66 -11.52 15.61
C LEU A 71 1.79 -12.56 16.32
N ASP A 72 0.51 -12.26 16.45
CA ASP A 72 -0.52 -13.10 17.01
C ASP A 72 -1.90 -12.69 16.44
N PRO A 73 -3.02 -13.39 16.74
CA PRO A 73 -4.34 -13.03 16.23
C PRO A 73 -4.82 -11.61 16.55
N ARG A 74 -4.15 -10.91 17.46
CA ARG A 74 -4.51 -9.55 17.89
C ARG A 74 -3.59 -8.47 17.32
N TYR A 75 -2.33 -8.81 17.02
CA TYR A 75 -1.30 -7.85 16.62
C TYR A 75 -0.68 -8.19 15.29
N THR A 76 -0.62 -7.19 14.43
CA THR A 76 0.01 -7.28 13.11
C THR A 76 0.92 -6.06 12.92
N ILE A 77 2.11 -6.28 12.39
CA ILE A 77 3.02 -5.21 11.97
C ILE A 77 2.98 -5.14 10.45
N VAL A 78 2.82 -3.94 9.93
CA VAL A 78 2.93 -3.65 8.50
C VAL A 78 4.07 -2.66 8.29
N PHE A 79 5.00 -3.03 7.44
CA PHE A 79 6.05 -2.14 6.94
C PHE A 79 5.73 -1.82 5.49
N ALA A 80 5.86 -0.56 5.09
CA ALA A 80 5.72 -0.12 3.70
C ALA A 80 6.79 0.91 3.37
N GLN A 81 7.36 0.79 2.18
CA GLN A 81 8.35 1.71 1.65
C GLN A 81 8.03 2.03 0.19
N GLU A 82 8.14 3.28 -0.17
CA GLU A 82 8.00 3.78 -1.53
C GLU A 82 9.27 4.52 -1.93
N TYR A 83 9.85 4.11 -3.07
CA TYR A 83 11.03 4.72 -3.64
C TYR A 83 10.67 5.28 -5.02
N ASP A 84 10.96 6.54 -5.25
CA ASP A 84 10.75 7.20 -6.52
C ASP A 84 12.03 7.19 -7.35
N PHE A 85 11.96 6.62 -8.55
CA PHE A 85 13.12 6.51 -9.43
C PHE A 85 13.44 7.83 -10.12
N ASP A 86 12.45 8.69 -10.35
CA ASP A 86 12.65 9.94 -11.05
C ASP A 86 13.39 10.96 -10.17
N TYR A 87 13.11 10.93 -8.87
CA TYR A 87 13.82 11.75 -7.90
C TYR A 87 15.02 11.06 -7.25
N GLY A 88 15.15 9.73 -7.40
CA GLY A 88 16.25 8.95 -6.82
C GLY A 88 16.26 8.94 -5.29
N VAL A 89 15.11 9.11 -4.66
CA VAL A 89 14.95 9.19 -3.20
C VAL A 89 13.89 8.24 -2.69
N SER A 90 14.03 7.84 -1.43
CA SER A 90 12.95 7.19 -0.69
C SER A 90 11.88 8.24 -0.40
N VAL A 91 10.72 8.11 -1.05
CA VAL A 91 9.63 9.07 -0.85
C VAL A 91 9.07 8.91 0.55
N ARG A 92 8.80 7.66 0.95
CA ARG A 92 8.13 7.39 2.22
C ARG A 92 8.46 6.02 2.77
N SER A 93 8.61 5.97 4.10
CA SER A 93 8.73 4.73 4.88
C SER A 93 7.72 4.75 6.02
N ASP A 94 6.84 3.76 6.07
CA ASP A 94 5.79 3.64 7.07
C ASP A 94 5.97 2.34 7.88
N ILE A 95 5.83 2.43 9.19
CA ILE A 95 5.71 1.26 10.08
C ILE A 95 4.39 1.39 10.83
N THR A 96 3.51 0.42 10.66
CA THR A 96 2.20 0.41 11.28
C THR A 96 2.05 -0.79 12.22
N LEU A 97 1.70 -0.51 13.46
CA LEU A 97 1.23 -1.53 14.41
C LEU A 97 -0.28 -1.55 14.39
N LEU A 98 -0.86 -2.68 14.00
CA LEU A 98 -2.29 -2.93 14.03
C LEU A 98 -2.64 -3.77 15.25
N ARG A 99 -3.67 -3.37 15.98
CA ARG A 99 -4.27 -4.14 17.07
C ARG A 99 -5.73 -4.42 16.76
N ARG A 100 -6.11 -5.70 16.75
CA ARG A 100 -7.51 -6.12 16.72
C ARG A 100 -8.03 -6.32 18.15
N TYR A 101 -9.10 -5.62 18.49
CA TYR A 101 -9.77 -5.79 19.78
C TYR A 101 -11.28 -5.80 19.58
N HIS A 102 -11.93 -6.91 19.96
CA HIS A 102 -13.31 -7.23 19.60
C HIS A 102 -13.51 -7.16 18.07
N ARG A 103 -14.39 -6.28 17.59
CA ARG A 103 -14.67 -6.05 16.17
C ARG A 103 -14.09 -4.73 15.65
N MET A 104 -13.06 -4.22 16.30
CA MET A 104 -12.41 -2.96 15.96
C MET A 104 -10.93 -3.18 15.67
N TYR A 105 -10.42 -2.44 14.71
CA TYR A 105 -8.99 -2.31 14.45
C TYR A 105 -8.51 -0.95 14.91
N TYR A 106 -7.35 -0.96 15.53
CA TYR A 106 -6.60 0.21 15.98
C TYR A 106 -5.25 0.19 15.28
N GLY A 107 -4.93 1.24 14.53
CA GLY A 107 -3.67 1.38 13.84
C GLY A 107 -2.85 2.53 14.43
N LEU A 108 -1.57 2.28 14.70
CA LEU A 108 -0.59 3.31 15.00
C LEU A 108 0.49 3.25 13.94
N THR A 109 0.57 4.28 13.12
CA THR A 109 1.54 4.38 12.03
C THR A 109 2.57 5.45 12.35
N PHE A 110 3.84 5.06 12.30
CA PHE A 110 4.96 6.00 12.19
C PHE A 110 5.32 6.13 10.72
N SER A 111 5.31 7.35 10.20
CA SER A 111 5.60 7.68 8.81
C SER A 111 6.78 8.63 8.74
N ASN A 112 7.75 8.32 7.90
CA ASN A 112 8.85 9.19 7.52
C ASN A 112 8.75 9.47 6.02
N ASP A 113 8.51 10.72 5.66
CA ASP A 113 8.40 11.21 4.30
C ASP A 113 9.61 12.06 3.99
N GLU A 114 10.57 11.49 3.25
CA GLU A 114 11.84 12.15 2.93
C GLU A 114 11.65 13.24 1.86
N SER A 115 10.63 13.12 1.01
CA SER A 115 10.34 14.11 -0.03
C SER A 115 9.87 15.44 0.55
N LEU A 116 9.18 15.39 1.69
CA LEU A 116 8.64 16.56 2.39
C LEU A 116 9.44 16.92 3.66
N ASP A 117 10.52 16.18 3.96
CA ASP A 117 11.27 16.27 5.24
C ASP A 117 10.32 16.24 6.46
N ARG A 118 9.38 15.31 6.44
CA ARG A 118 8.29 15.27 7.39
C ARG A 118 8.16 13.92 8.07
N GLN A 119 8.13 13.95 9.40
CA GLN A 119 7.78 12.80 10.22
C GLN A 119 6.38 12.97 10.80
N ALA A 120 5.63 11.89 10.86
CA ALA A 120 4.27 11.90 11.40
C ALA A 120 3.98 10.62 12.18
N VAL A 121 3.19 10.76 13.25
CA VAL A 121 2.55 9.63 13.93
C VAL A 121 1.05 9.75 13.68
N VAL A 122 0.46 8.71 13.12
CA VAL A 122 -0.95 8.68 12.74
C VAL A 122 -1.65 7.57 13.49
N PHE A 123 -2.72 7.93 14.17
CA PHE A 123 -3.64 6.97 14.78
C PHE A 123 -4.86 6.78 13.90
N SER A 124 -5.29 5.53 13.71
CA SER A 124 -6.47 5.18 12.95
C SER A 124 -7.31 4.14 13.69
N ILE A 125 -8.61 4.18 13.50
CA ILE A 125 -9.57 3.25 14.09
C ILE A 125 -10.67 2.94 13.08
N TRP A 126 -11.02 1.66 12.92
CA TRP A 126 -12.11 1.26 12.05
C TRP A 126 -12.76 -0.05 12.51
N PRO A 127 -14.06 -0.26 12.22
CA PRO A 127 -14.74 -1.52 12.48
C PRO A 127 -14.27 -2.61 11.50
N GLN A 128 -14.27 -3.85 11.98
CA GLN A 128 -13.98 -5.02 11.14
C GLN A 128 -15.04 -5.13 10.02
N GLY A 129 -14.61 -5.39 8.79
CA GLY A 129 -15.49 -5.49 7.61
C GLY A 129 -15.96 -4.17 7.02
N LEU A 130 -15.68 -3.02 7.67
CA LEU A 130 -16.06 -1.69 7.18
C LEU A 130 -14.86 -0.73 7.21
N PRO A 131 -13.81 -1.01 6.46
CA PRO A 131 -12.61 -0.18 6.46
C PRO A 131 -12.86 1.26 5.99
N GLU A 132 -13.90 1.49 5.22
CA GLU A 132 -14.28 2.80 4.70
C GLU A 132 -14.86 3.73 5.78
N MET A 133 -15.42 3.17 6.85
CA MET A 133 -15.95 3.93 8.00
C MET A 133 -14.87 4.27 9.03
N GLY A 134 -13.60 4.07 8.71
CA GLY A 134 -12.50 4.35 9.62
C GLY A 134 -12.26 5.84 9.83
N MET A 135 -11.92 6.20 11.06
CA MET A 135 -11.39 7.51 11.42
C MET A 135 -9.86 7.45 11.35
N GLY A 136 -9.24 8.53 10.84
CA GLY A 136 -7.80 8.60 10.65
C GLY A 136 -7.35 8.16 9.26
N GLN A 137 -6.11 8.51 8.89
CA GLN A 137 -5.54 8.15 7.60
C GLN A 137 -4.95 6.76 7.63
N LYS A 138 -5.45 5.86 6.78
CA LYS A 138 -4.80 4.59 6.52
C LYS A 138 -3.69 4.82 5.52
N ARG A 139 -2.46 4.59 5.92
CA ARG A 139 -1.27 4.82 5.09
C ARG A 139 -0.53 3.53 4.73
N TYR A 140 -1.19 2.40 4.71
CA TYR A 140 -0.54 1.20 4.21
C TYR A 140 -1.00 0.90 2.79
N THR A 141 -0.03 0.82 1.91
CA THR A 141 -0.21 0.39 0.54
C THR A 141 0.04 -1.11 0.52
N GLY A 142 -0.97 -1.88 0.52
CA GLY A 142 -0.89 -3.33 0.40
C GLY A 142 -2.31 -3.82 0.22
N LEU A 143 -2.48 -4.70 -0.73
CA LEU A 143 -3.68 -5.47 -0.85
C LEU A 143 -3.83 -6.25 0.42
N THR A 144 -4.84 -5.95 1.09
CA THR A 144 -5.34 -6.67 2.22
C THR A 144 -5.24 -5.89 3.51
N GLY A 145 -6.38 -5.47 3.95
CA GLY A 145 -6.67 -5.71 5.33
C GLY A 145 -6.36 -7.20 5.64
N PRO A 146 -6.07 -7.58 6.89
CA PRO A 146 -5.76 -8.96 7.24
C PRO A 146 -6.78 -9.87 6.56
N ALA A 147 -6.27 -10.88 5.84
CA ALA A 147 -7.11 -11.83 5.15
C ALA A 147 -8.16 -12.34 6.15
N GLU A 148 -9.42 -12.06 5.88
CA GLU A 148 -10.50 -12.66 6.64
C GLU A 148 -10.50 -14.16 6.28
N TYR A 149 -10.00 -14.97 7.20
CA TYR A 149 -10.23 -16.41 7.24
C TYR A 149 -11.41 -16.68 8.15
#